data_a888923254b771a8a447b071a2cdae78
#
_entry.id   a888923254b771a8a447b071a2cdae78
#
_cell.length_a   1.000
_cell.length_b   1.000
_cell.length_c   1.000
_cell.angle_alpha   90.00
_cell.angle_beta   90.00
_cell.angle_gamma   90.00
#
_symmetry.space_group_name_H-M   'P 1'
#
loop_
_entity.id
_entity.type
_entity.pdbx_description
1 polymer ?
#
loop_
_entity_poly.entity_id
_entity_poly.type
_entity_poly.pdbx_seq_one_letter_code
_entity_poly.pdbx_strand_id
1 'polypeptide(L)'
;MPERQVTFVDTNVLASAHDRSEPRKQGIAQAMLDALWRDRAGVISTQVLQEFYVVATGKFGPPMPRGRAREVVALYAEWPVVQIDLLLDLAASELEDRHTLSFWDALILEAARRAGTTRLLTEDLEHGRRIGGVSIENPFA
;
A
#
# COMPACT_ATOMS: atom_id res chain seq x y z
N MET A 1 8.24 3.11 -26.11
CA MET A 1 7.15 2.70 -25.18
C MET A 1 7.44 3.28 -23.82
N PRO A 2 6.50 3.96 -23.24
CA PRO A 2 6.71 4.42 -21.86
C PRO A 2 6.84 3.21 -20.93
N GLU A 3 7.78 3.28 -20.02
CA GLU A 3 7.93 2.25 -19.02
C GLU A 3 6.72 2.23 -18.11
N ARG A 4 6.31 1.03 -17.73
CA ARG A 4 5.27 0.81 -16.77
C ARG A 4 5.76 1.28 -15.40
N GLN A 5 5.03 2.17 -14.76
CA GLN A 5 5.38 2.64 -13.42
C GLN A 5 4.89 1.65 -12.38
N VAL A 6 5.77 0.74 -11.96
CA VAL A 6 5.45 -0.25 -10.95
C VAL A 6 5.28 0.45 -9.60
N THR A 7 4.14 0.23 -8.98
CA THR A 7 3.66 1.01 -7.84
C THR A 7 3.32 0.12 -6.66
N PHE A 8 3.90 0.45 -5.50
CA PHE A 8 3.52 -0.18 -4.23
C PHE A 8 2.35 0.60 -3.63
N VAL A 9 1.36 -0.12 -3.11
CA VAL A 9 0.16 0.49 -2.52
C VAL A 9 0.12 0.21 -1.03
N ASP A 10 0.10 1.28 -0.24
CA ASP A 10 -0.03 1.18 1.22
C ASP A 10 -1.47 0.89 1.62
N THR A 11 -1.65 0.42 2.83
CA THR A 11 -2.93 -0.02 3.40
C THR A 11 -4.01 1.04 3.31
N ASN A 12 -3.69 2.31 3.63
CA ASN A 12 -4.68 3.38 3.64
C ASN A 12 -5.32 3.61 2.26
N VAL A 13 -4.56 3.48 1.19
CA VAL A 13 -5.07 3.64 -0.17
C VAL A 13 -5.96 2.45 -0.55
N LEU A 14 -5.51 1.24 -0.24
CA LEU A 14 -6.30 0.02 -0.49
C LEU A 14 -7.61 0.07 0.30
N ALA A 15 -7.54 0.43 1.58
CA ALA A 15 -8.71 0.53 2.43
C ALA A 15 -9.71 1.58 1.92
N SER A 16 -9.22 2.76 1.50
CA SER A 16 -10.09 3.83 0.99
C SER A 16 -10.91 3.38 -0.21
N ALA A 17 -10.38 2.51 -1.06
CA ALA A 17 -11.10 2.01 -2.24
C ALA A 17 -12.35 1.21 -1.86
N HIS A 18 -12.42 0.70 -0.65
CA HIS A 18 -13.52 -0.13 -0.16
C HIS A 18 -14.33 0.54 0.97
N ASP A 19 -14.00 1.77 1.33
CA ASP A 19 -14.64 2.49 2.43
C ASP A 19 -15.71 3.45 1.90
N ARG A 20 -16.98 3.07 2.06
CA ARG A 20 -18.12 3.87 1.60
C ARG A 20 -18.34 5.15 2.40
N SER A 21 -17.78 5.24 3.60
CA SER A 21 -17.97 6.40 4.47
C SER A 21 -17.22 7.64 3.99
N GLU A 22 -16.28 7.48 3.04
CA GLU A 22 -15.51 8.58 2.46
C GLU A 22 -15.57 8.56 0.94
N PRO A 23 -16.70 9.02 0.33
CA PRO A 23 -16.92 8.87 -1.12
C PRO A 23 -15.84 9.51 -2.01
N ARG A 24 -15.30 10.67 -1.59
CA ARG A 24 -14.25 11.35 -2.37
C ARG A 24 -12.99 10.48 -2.45
N LYS A 25 -12.50 10.03 -1.30
CA LYS A 25 -11.31 9.19 -1.25
C LYS A 25 -11.55 7.84 -1.93
N GLN A 26 -12.73 7.28 -1.75
CA GLN A 26 -13.09 6.01 -2.37
C GLN A 26 -12.98 6.10 -3.89
N GLY A 27 -13.54 7.14 -4.50
CA GLY A 27 -13.50 7.31 -5.95
C GLY A 27 -12.07 7.47 -6.47
N ILE A 28 -11.25 8.26 -5.78
CA ILE A 28 -9.84 8.48 -6.15
C ILE A 28 -9.06 7.16 -6.03
N ALA A 29 -9.20 6.46 -4.91
CA ALA A 29 -8.49 5.21 -4.69
C ALA A 29 -8.90 4.14 -5.71
N GLN A 30 -10.19 4.01 -5.99
CA GLN A 30 -10.69 3.06 -6.98
C GLN A 30 -10.09 3.33 -8.37
N ALA A 31 -10.04 4.59 -8.79
CA ALA A 31 -9.49 4.95 -10.09
C ALA A 31 -7.99 4.59 -10.17
N MET A 32 -7.23 4.85 -9.10
CA MET A 32 -5.82 4.50 -9.03
C MET A 32 -5.61 2.99 -9.10
N LEU A 33 -6.36 2.22 -8.33
CA LEU A 33 -6.21 0.76 -8.29
C LEU A 33 -6.66 0.12 -9.59
N ASP A 34 -7.74 0.61 -10.22
CA ASP A 34 -8.20 0.12 -11.52
C ASP A 34 -7.11 0.29 -12.58
N ALA A 35 -6.43 1.43 -12.58
CA ALA A 35 -5.31 1.67 -13.49
C ALA A 35 -4.17 0.67 -13.26
N LEU A 36 -3.85 0.38 -11.99
CA LEU A 36 -2.79 -0.58 -11.65
C LEU A 36 -3.16 -2.01 -12.05
N TRP A 37 -4.43 -2.39 -11.90
CA TRP A 37 -4.92 -3.69 -12.39
C TRP A 37 -4.77 -3.79 -13.91
N ARG A 38 -5.25 -2.77 -14.63
CA ARG A 38 -5.20 -2.73 -16.09
C ARG A 38 -3.77 -2.81 -16.61
N ASP A 39 -2.85 -2.08 -15.98
CA ASP A 39 -1.47 -1.97 -16.43
C ASP A 39 -0.56 -3.05 -15.83
N ARG A 40 -1.11 -3.91 -14.96
CA ARG A 40 -0.34 -4.94 -14.25
C ARG A 40 0.87 -4.35 -13.53
N ALA A 41 0.64 -3.24 -12.84
CA ALA A 41 1.72 -2.44 -12.25
C ALA A 41 1.61 -2.30 -10.72
N GLY A 42 0.69 -3.01 -10.07
CA GLY A 42 0.49 -2.95 -8.63
C GLY A 42 1.32 -3.98 -7.88
N VAL A 43 1.84 -3.59 -6.71
CA VAL A 43 2.58 -4.44 -5.78
C VAL A 43 2.09 -4.14 -4.37
N ILE A 44 1.96 -5.14 -3.55
CA ILE A 44 1.63 -5.01 -2.13
C ILE A 44 2.51 -5.92 -1.28
N SER A 45 2.30 -5.92 0.03
CA SER A 45 3.01 -6.80 0.95
C SER A 45 2.04 -7.56 1.85
N THR A 46 2.53 -8.57 2.53
CA THR A 46 1.76 -9.29 3.54
C THR A 46 1.27 -8.35 4.64
N GLN A 47 2.09 -7.37 5.03
CA GLN A 47 1.69 -6.35 6.01
C GLN A 47 0.46 -5.58 5.56
N VAL A 48 0.44 -5.12 4.29
CA VAL A 48 -0.69 -4.37 3.74
C VAL A 48 -1.97 -5.20 3.79
N LEU A 49 -1.90 -6.47 3.41
CA LEU A 49 -3.07 -7.36 3.44
C LEU A 49 -3.56 -7.62 4.86
N GLN A 50 -2.64 -7.80 5.80
CA GLN A 50 -2.98 -7.98 7.22
C GLN A 50 -3.67 -6.75 7.79
N GLU A 51 -3.09 -5.57 7.56
CA GLU A 51 -3.64 -4.31 8.04
C GLU A 51 -4.99 -4.01 7.38
N PHE A 52 -5.11 -4.28 6.08
CA PHE A 52 -6.39 -4.12 5.38
C PHE A 52 -7.49 -4.95 6.04
N TYR A 53 -7.22 -6.22 6.31
CA TYR A 53 -8.19 -7.10 6.94
C TYR A 53 -8.68 -6.55 8.28
N VAL A 54 -7.75 -6.10 9.12
CA VAL A 54 -8.08 -5.55 10.44
C VAL A 54 -8.90 -4.25 10.32
N VAL A 55 -8.47 -3.34 9.44
CA VAL A 55 -9.16 -2.06 9.25
C VAL A 55 -10.56 -2.26 8.66
N ALA A 56 -10.68 -3.08 7.64
CA ALA A 56 -11.95 -3.28 6.95
C ALA A 56 -13.00 -3.95 7.85
N THR A 57 -12.57 -4.92 8.66
CA THR A 57 -13.50 -5.66 9.53
C THR A 57 -13.79 -4.96 10.85
N GLY A 58 -12.99 -3.95 11.23
CA GLY A 58 -13.12 -3.29 12.53
C GLY A 58 -13.41 -1.80 12.49
N LYS A 59 -12.90 -1.09 11.49
CA LYS A 59 -12.95 0.38 11.48
C LYS A 59 -13.83 1.00 10.40
N PHE A 60 -14.25 0.24 9.40
CA PHE A 60 -15.19 0.77 8.40
C PHE A 60 -16.56 1.02 9.05
N GLY A 61 -17.26 2.00 8.57
CA GLY A 61 -18.62 2.28 9.02
C GLY A 61 -19.64 2.10 7.90
N PRO A 62 -20.33 0.95 7.76
CA PRO A 62 -20.27 -0.23 8.65
C PRO A 62 -19.09 -1.14 8.38
N PRO A 63 -18.70 -1.97 9.36
CA PRO A 63 -17.61 -2.91 9.16
C PRO A 63 -17.89 -3.90 8.02
N MET A 64 -16.84 -4.23 7.27
CA MET A 64 -16.94 -5.23 6.21
C MET A 64 -17.08 -6.62 6.85
N PRO A 65 -18.00 -7.47 6.38
CA PRO A 65 -18.05 -8.85 6.84
C PRO A 65 -16.72 -9.57 6.60
N ARG A 66 -16.31 -10.41 7.54
CA ARG A 66 -15.01 -11.11 7.44
C ARG A 66 -14.87 -11.92 6.17
N GLY A 67 -15.94 -12.59 5.73
CA GLY A 67 -15.92 -13.35 4.47
C GLY A 67 -15.63 -12.47 3.26
N ARG A 68 -16.23 -11.28 3.23
CA ARG A 68 -15.97 -10.31 2.15
C ARG A 68 -14.53 -9.79 2.21
N ALA A 69 -14.03 -9.49 3.40
CA ALA A 69 -12.65 -9.05 3.56
C ALA A 69 -11.65 -10.11 3.08
N ARG A 70 -11.92 -11.39 3.37
CA ARG A 70 -11.09 -12.48 2.86
C ARG A 70 -11.09 -12.55 1.33
N GLU A 71 -12.24 -12.31 0.70
CA GLU A 71 -12.34 -12.28 -0.76
C GLU A 71 -11.48 -11.16 -1.35
N VAL A 72 -11.50 -9.98 -0.74
CA VAL A 72 -10.69 -8.85 -1.20
C VAL A 72 -9.20 -9.15 -1.04
N VAL A 73 -8.80 -9.70 0.11
CA VAL A 73 -7.41 -10.11 0.34
C VAL A 73 -6.96 -11.13 -0.73
N ALA A 74 -7.79 -12.12 -1.01
CA ALA A 74 -7.48 -13.14 -2.02
C ALA A 74 -7.36 -12.53 -3.42
N LEU A 75 -8.18 -11.54 -3.74
CA LEU A 75 -8.12 -10.84 -5.02
C LEU A 75 -6.79 -10.12 -5.19
N TYR A 76 -6.39 -9.30 -4.19
CA TYR A 76 -5.14 -8.55 -4.27
C TYR A 76 -3.91 -9.44 -4.12
N ALA A 77 -4.05 -10.63 -3.58
CA ALA A 77 -2.97 -11.61 -3.55
C ALA A 77 -2.57 -12.11 -4.95
N GLU A 78 -3.33 -11.75 -5.99
CA GLU A 78 -2.94 -11.98 -7.39
C GLU A 78 -1.87 -11.00 -7.86
N TRP A 79 -1.70 -9.87 -7.19
CA TRP A 79 -0.57 -8.99 -7.42
C TRP A 79 0.70 -9.62 -6.84
N PRO A 80 1.91 -9.21 -7.28
CA PRO A 80 3.12 -9.54 -6.55
C PRO A 80 3.00 -9.11 -5.09
N VAL A 81 3.25 -10.04 -4.17
CA VAL A 81 3.13 -9.79 -2.73
C VAL A 81 4.52 -9.95 -2.10
N VAL A 82 5.05 -8.87 -1.53
CA VAL A 82 6.31 -8.92 -0.78
C VAL A 82 6.04 -9.58 0.56
N GLN A 83 6.75 -10.65 0.85
CA GLN A 83 6.68 -11.31 2.17
C GLN A 83 7.56 -10.57 3.15
N ILE A 84 6.99 -10.20 4.30
CA ILE A 84 7.76 -9.53 5.36
C ILE A 84 8.53 -10.60 6.13
N ASP A 85 9.83 -10.70 5.87
CA ASP A 85 10.71 -11.64 6.53
C ASP A 85 11.67 -10.92 7.49
N LEU A 86 12.51 -11.67 8.19
CA LEU A 86 13.46 -11.12 9.15
C LEU A 86 14.43 -10.13 8.53
N LEU A 87 14.95 -10.43 7.35
CA LEU A 87 15.91 -9.55 6.66
C LEU A 87 15.28 -8.20 6.35
N LEU A 88 14.00 -8.21 5.96
CA LEU A 88 13.26 -6.99 5.69
C LEU A 88 13.03 -6.19 6.97
N ASP A 89 12.71 -6.86 8.08
CA ASP A 89 12.56 -6.21 9.38
C ASP A 89 13.85 -5.49 9.79
N LEU A 90 14.99 -6.14 9.63
CA LEU A 90 16.28 -5.55 9.99
C LEU A 90 16.61 -4.36 9.09
N ALA A 91 16.37 -4.48 7.78
CA ALA A 91 16.60 -3.38 6.84
C ALA A 91 15.69 -2.18 7.15
N ALA A 92 14.44 -2.43 7.50
CA ALA A 92 13.49 -1.36 7.90
C ALA A 92 13.97 -0.66 9.17
N SER A 93 14.51 -1.39 10.13
CA SER A 93 15.07 -0.81 11.36
C SER A 93 16.23 0.14 11.03
N GLU A 94 17.09 -0.23 10.09
CA GLU A 94 18.18 0.65 9.65
C GLU A 94 17.65 1.90 8.93
N LEU A 95 16.60 1.74 8.16
CA LEU A 95 15.96 2.85 7.46
C LEU A 95 15.36 3.85 8.45
N GLU A 96 14.80 3.35 9.55
CA GLU A 96 14.28 4.16 10.65
C GLU A 96 15.37 5.06 11.25
N ASP A 97 16.60 4.56 11.38
CA ASP A 97 17.74 5.35 11.88
C ASP A 97 18.15 6.48 10.94
N ARG A 98 18.02 6.27 9.63
CA ARG A 98 18.44 7.26 8.62
C ARG A 98 17.41 8.34 8.36
N HIS A 99 16.14 8.03 8.60
CA HIS A 99 15.03 8.90 8.28
C HIS A 99 14.08 8.98 9.48
N THR A 100 13.39 10.10 9.62
CA THR A 100 12.40 10.24 10.68
C THR A 100 11.11 9.52 10.28
N LEU A 101 11.08 8.22 10.48
CA LEU A 101 9.96 7.35 10.13
C LEU A 101 9.63 6.44 11.31
N SER A 102 8.36 6.06 11.44
CA SER A 102 8.00 4.96 12.31
C SER A 102 8.53 3.65 11.73
N PHE A 103 8.71 2.64 12.58
CA PHE A 103 9.13 1.31 12.10
C PHE A 103 8.15 0.75 11.06
N TRP A 104 6.84 0.94 11.28
CA TRP A 104 5.80 0.43 10.37
C TRP A 104 5.86 1.11 9.00
N ASP A 105 6.10 2.43 8.97
CA ASP A 105 6.29 3.16 7.71
C ASP A 105 7.60 2.75 7.03
N ALA A 106 8.64 2.50 7.81
CA ALA A 106 9.90 2.00 7.28
C ALA A 106 9.75 0.61 6.65
N LEU A 107 8.91 -0.26 7.23
CA LEU A 107 8.59 -1.56 6.65
C LEU A 107 7.91 -1.42 5.29
N ILE A 108 6.94 -0.52 5.19
CA ILE A 108 6.24 -0.24 3.93
C ILE A 108 7.24 0.23 2.87
N LEU A 109 8.08 1.20 3.22
CA LEU A 109 9.06 1.76 2.30
C LEU A 109 10.10 0.71 1.86
N GLU A 110 10.59 -0.10 2.81
CA GLU A 110 11.57 -1.14 2.49
C GLU A 110 10.98 -2.24 1.61
N ALA A 111 9.71 -2.60 1.84
CA ALA A 111 9.01 -3.55 0.98
C ALA A 111 8.89 -3.00 -0.44
N ALA A 112 8.56 -1.71 -0.59
CA ALA A 112 8.50 -1.06 -1.89
C ALA A 112 9.86 -1.07 -2.60
N ARG A 113 10.94 -0.80 -1.87
CA ARG A 113 12.30 -0.83 -2.41
C ARG A 113 12.70 -2.23 -2.85
N ARG A 114 12.44 -3.24 -2.02
CA ARG A 114 12.77 -4.64 -2.31
C ARG A 114 12.05 -5.13 -3.57
N ALA A 115 10.82 -4.69 -3.77
CA ALA A 115 10.04 -5.06 -4.95
C ALA A 115 10.48 -4.36 -6.23
N GLY A 116 11.42 -3.41 -6.14
CA GLY A 116 11.85 -2.63 -7.29
C GLY A 116 10.82 -1.63 -7.79
N THR A 117 9.87 -1.24 -6.94
CA THR A 117 8.86 -0.25 -7.31
C THR A 117 9.48 1.14 -7.33
N THR A 118 8.98 1.99 -8.24
CA THR A 118 9.45 3.37 -8.37
C THR A 118 8.51 4.38 -7.71
N ARG A 119 7.30 3.95 -7.34
CA ARG A 119 6.29 4.81 -6.73
C ARG A 119 5.62 4.09 -5.56
N LEU A 120 5.40 4.82 -4.48
CA LEU A 120 4.65 4.35 -3.31
C LEU A 120 3.45 5.27 -3.11
N LEU A 121 2.24 4.70 -3.19
CA LEU A 121 1.00 5.42 -2.90
C LEU A 121 0.68 5.26 -1.42
N THR A 122 0.67 6.39 -0.70
CA THR A 122 0.37 6.43 0.73
C THR A 122 -0.05 7.85 1.14
N GLU A 123 -0.91 7.96 2.16
CA GLU A 123 -1.22 9.25 2.75
C GLU A 123 -0.44 9.52 4.05
N ASP A 124 0.35 8.55 4.52
CA ASP A 124 1.06 8.65 5.80
C ASP A 124 2.43 9.31 5.71
N LEU A 125 3.02 9.33 4.53
CA LEU A 125 4.34 9.92 4.30
C LEU A 125 4.23 11.19 3.46
N GLU A 126 5.29 12.01 3.51
CA GLU A 126 5.28 13.30 2.83
C GLU A 126 5.18 13.17 1.31
N HIS A 127 4.11 13.73 0.75
CA HIS A 127 3.89 13.76 -0.70
C HIS A 127 5.02 14.46 -1.43
N GLY A 128 5.51 13.85 -2.49
CA GLY A 128 6.59 14.40 -3.31
C GLY A 128 7.98 14.04 -2.84
N ARG A 129 8.11 13.45 -1.65
CA ARG A 129 9.40 13.01 -1.13
C ARG A 129 9.91 11.80 -1.89
N ARG A 130 11.23 11.71 -2.02
CA ARG A 130 11.88 10.56 -2.66
C ARG A 130 12.87 9.94 -1.70
N ILE A 131 12.72 8.64 -1.44
CA ILE A 131 13.60 7.90 -0.53
C ILE A 131 14.02 6.60 -1.20
N GLY A 132 15.33 6.37 -1.31
CA GLY A 132 15.87 5.12 -1.85
C GLY A 132 15.38 4.78 -3.26
N GLY A 133 15.17 5.80 -4.11
CA GLY A 133 14.69 5.60 -5.47
C GLY A 133 13.16 5.46 -5.60
N VAL A 134 12.45 5.54 -4.48
CA VAL A 134 10.97 5.44 -4.47
C VAL A 134 10.37 6.83 -4.30
N SER A 135 9.52 7.22 -5.24
CA SER A 135 8.76 8.48 -5.14
C SER A 135 7.48 8.25 -4.34
N ILE A 136 7.27 9.09 -3.33
CA ILE A 136 6.09 9.01 -2.47
C ILE A 136 5.01 9.92 -3.02
N GLU A 137 3.82 9.36 -3.22
CA GLU A 137 2.68 10.10 -3.75
C GLU A 137 1.46 9.86 -2.87
N ASN A 138 0.87 10.95 -2.37
CA ASN A 138 -0.43 10.91 -1.71
C ASN A 138 -1.50 11.15 -2.76
N PRO A 139 -2.28 10.13 -3.14
CA PRO A 139 -3.27 10.31 -4.21
C PRO A 139 -4.43 11.21 -3.81
N PHE A 140 -4.57 11.49 -2.51
CA PHE A 140 -5.66 12.33 -1.98
C PHE A 140 -5.23 13.80 -1.77
N ALA A 141 -3.97 14.09 -1.98
CA ALA A 141 -3.45 15.46 -1.83
C ALA A 141 -3.99 16.42 -2.90
#